data_29d60a8f5770b853cebc56f3cf7f62b1
#
_entry.id   29d60a8f5770b853cebc56f3cf7f62b1
#
_cell.length_a   1.000
_cell.length_b   1.000
_cell.length_c   1.000
_cell.angle_alpha   90.00
_cell.angle_beta   90.00
_cell.angle_gamma   90.00
#
_symmetry.space_group_name_H-M   'P 1'
#
loop_
_entity.id
_entity.type
_entity.pdbx_description
1 polymer ?
#
loop_
_entity_poly.entity_id
_entity_poly.type
_entity_poly.pdbx_seq_one_letter_code
_entity_poly.pdbx_strand_id
1 'polypeptide(L)'
;MKYSKLPLYIKTALYCSLATTTFSALAEELNFDMGILTSRGISPNVAQYFSRAPRFLPGSHTVMVKINGVNRGSLVARFDTEGQLCVDDDFLSASGLVPLNISAKETCHSLQEDYPSAIITPLPNSESLELFVPAQALDNNLLSLNNVIKGGTAGLFNYNLYASRSESSGSDSRNYAQANLEAGLNFAEWTLRSRYMLTNNDGEYRTDSLYTYAEHVFQAQKMRAQVGQINVNSSLFSGAPINGVQLIPEQGLAQDTQGVTINGIARTHQARVEVRQSGQIIYTAPVNAGAFTLENVPIIRSNTDLNVSVVETDGSTTTFTVPAVSFNLRELTPAGLTMSIGRVRDTTSDYSLPWIYNISDGWKLSENWLAQASGVLAQDYQAAGGMLQWLPTNKWTFSGSMLGSKASFGESLQGAKSELRASMALPGEISLDVSTARYSDGYRELTDALNKDAYEYQSSSSANIAWNHNLLGTFSLGYYTYQATDNDNDSSSIMASWGKTFKYASITANWQHAVNQD
;
A
#
# COMPACT_ATOMS: atom_id res chain seq x y z
N MET A 1 44.59 16.38 -16.26
CA MET A 1 43.95 15.07 -16.31
C MET A 1 44.84 14.06 -15.60
N LYS A 2 44.51 13.71 -14.34
CA LYS A 2 45.19 12.63 -13.61
C LYS A 2 44.12 11.58 -13.28
N TYR A 3 44.22 10.44 -13.94
CA TYR A 3 43.40 9.28 -13.60
C TYR A 3 43.86 8.73 -12.24
N SER A 4 43.02 8.84 -11.21
CA SER A 4 43.27 8.17 -9.94
C SER A 4 43.00 6.66 -10.12
N LYS A 5 44.00 5.86 -9.83
CA LYS A 5 43.93 4.40 -9.89
C LYS A 5 42.98 3.92 -8.77
N LEU A 6 41.88 3.27 -9.13
CA LEU A 6 41.01 2.56 -8.20
C LEU A 6 41.82 1.53 -7.41
N PRO A 7 41.71 1.44 -6.08
CA PRO A 7 42.50 0.53 -5.27
C PRO A 7 42.26 -0.94 -5.67
N LEU A 8 43.34 -1.70 -5.67
CA LEU A 8 43.43 -3.10 -6.12
C LEU A 8 42.40 -4.03 -5.47
N TYR A 9 41.94 -3.70 -4.27
CA TYR A 9 40.93 -4.48 -3.51
C TYR A 9 39.55 -4.50 -4.13
N ILE A 10 39.16 -3.48 -4.90
CA ILE A 10 37.86 -3.45 -5.60
C ILE A 10 37.89 -4.37 -6.83
N LYS A 11 39.03 -4.51 -7.49
CA LYS A 11 39.21 -5.44 -8.62
C LYS A 11 39.13 -6.91 -8.17
N THR A 12 39.67 -7.23 -6.99
CA THR A 12 39.62 -8.60 -6.44
C THR A 12 38.21 -8.98 -5.97
N ALA A 13 37.47 -8.05 -5.40
CA ALA A 13 36.06 -8.30 -5.03
C ALA A 13 35.17 -8.56 -6.24
N LEU A 14 35.42 -7.87 -7.37
CA LEU A 14 34.62 -8.05 -8.60
C LEU A 14 34.95 -9.37 -9.32
N TYR A 15 36.16 -9.92 -9.18
CA TYR A 15 36.53 -11.21 -9.77
C TYR A 15 36.10 -12.41 -8.92
N CYS A 16 35.93 -12.27 -7.60
CA CYS A 16 35.38 -13.33 -6.76
C CYS A 16 33.86 -13.54 -6.93
N SER A 17 33.11 -12.56 -7.43
CA SER A 17 31.67 -12.67 -7.65
C SER A 17 31.27 -13.37 -8.97
N LEU A 18 32.21 -13.61 -9.88
CA LEU A 18 31.94 -14.28 -11.17
C LEU A 18 32.21 -15.79 -11.19
N ALA A 19 32.66 -16.36 -10.08
CA ALA A 19 32.96 -17.79 -10.00
C ALA A 19 31.90 -18.58 -9.18
N THR A 20 30.62 -18.20 -9.26
CA THR A 20 29.54 -19.06 -8.81
C THR A 20 29.19 -20.01 -9.94
N THR A 21 29.84 -21.15 -9.95
CA THR A 21 29.37 -22.33 -10.66
C THR A 21 27.93 -22.61 -10.24
N THR A 22 27.02 -22.59 -11.21
CA THR A 22 25.66 -23.06 -11.08
C THR A 22 25.70 -24.55 -10.69
N PHE A 23 25.60 -24.84 -9.41
CA PHE A 23 25.15 -26.15 -8.96
C PHE A 23 23.66 -26.20 -9.26
N SER A 24 23.29 -26.78 -10.39
CA SER A 24 21.98 -27.33 -10.58
C SER A 24 21.81 -28.41 -9.50
N ALA A 25 21.03 -28.13 -8.47
CA ALA A 25 20.56 -29.16 -7.59
C ALA A 25 19.61 -30.03 -8.45
N LEU A 26 20.16 -31.06 -9.07
CA LEU A 26 19.37 -32.17 -9.54
C LEU A 26 18.70 -32.73 -8.28
N ALA A 27 17.37 -32.70 -8.25
CA ALA A 27 16.61 -33.45 -7.27
C ALA A 27 17.03 -34.90 -7.46
N GLU A 28 17.80 -35.40 -6.51
CA GLU A 28 18.22 -36.80 -6.48
C GLU A 28 16.94 -37.61 -6.27
N GLU A 29 16.53 -38.40 -7.27
CA GLU A 29 15.44 -39.36 -7.10
C GLU A 29 15.83 -40.28 -5.94
N LEU A 30 15.10 -40.21 -4.83
CA LEU A 30 15.26 -41.09 -3.69
C LEU A 30 14.96 -42.52 -4.13
N ASN A 31 16.01 -43.25 -4.49
CA ASN A 31 15.90 -44.64 -4.91
C ASN A 31 15.95 -45.53 -3.67
N PHE A 32 14.79 -46.05 -3.28
CA PHE A 32 14.69 -46.94 -2.14
C PHE A 32 15.05 -48.36 -2.55
N ASP A 33 15.94 -49.03 -1.78
CA ASP A 33 16.21 -50.46 -1.95
C ASP A 33 14.98 -51.29 -1.54
N MET A 34 14.27 -51.75 -2.57
CA MET A 34 13.02 -52.51 -2.42
C MET A 34 13.23 -53.84 -1.66
N GLY A 35 14.44 -54.39 -1.69
CA GLY A 35 14.78 -55.63 -0.95
C GLY A 35 14.82 -55.39 0.55
N ILE A 36 15.38 -54.27 1.00
CA ILE A 36 15.44 -53.89 2.41
C ILE A 36 14.04 -53.56 2.95
N LEU A 37 13.21 -52.85 2.17
CA LEU A 37 11.86 -52.47 2.58
C LEU A 37 10.96 -53.69 2.76
N THR A 38 10.97 -54.62 1.81
CA THR A 38 10.19 -55.87 1.90
C THR A 38 10.67 -56.76 3.03
N SER A 39 11.97 -56.85 3.31
CA SER A 39 12.51 -57.62 4.43
C SER A 39 12.09 -57.07 5.80
N ARG A 40 11.75 -55.80 5.88
CA ARG A 40 11.21 -55.15 7.09
C ARG A 40 9.68 -55.08 7.15
N GLY A 41 8.99 -55.78 6.24
CA GLY A 41 7.53 -55.81 6.18
C GLY A 41 6.84 -54.55 5.69
N ILE A 42 7.60 -53.65 5.06
CA ILE A 42 7.06 -52.41 4.48
C ILE A 42 6.60 -52.70 3.05
N SER A 43 5.36 -52.36 2.76
CA SER A 43 4.80 -52.56 1.42
C SER A 43 5.59 -51.77 0.35
N PRO A 44 5.87 -52.37 -0.83
CA PRO A 44 6.49 -51.69 -1.96
C PRO A 44 5.78 -50.39 -2.39
N ASN A 45 4.48 -50.32 -2.17
CA ASN A 45 3.69 -49.12 -2.47
C ASN A 45 4.09 -47.90 -1.62
N VAL A 46 4.65 -48.11 -0.42
CA VAL A 46 5.14 -47.04 0.46
C VAL A 46 6.40 -46.40 -0.13
N ALA A 47 7.32 -47.23 -0.64
CA ALA A 47 8.52 -46.71 -1.31
C ALA A 47 8.19 -45.90 -2.57
N GLN A 48 7.22 -46.39 -3.33
CA GLN A 48 6.74 -45.69 -4.53
C GLN A 48 6.04 -44.37 -4.20
N TYR A 49 5.44 -44.28 -3.02
CA TYR A 49 4.85 -43.04 -2.52
C TYR A 49 5.93 -41.99 -2.18
N PHE A 50 7.00 -42.39 -1.51
CA PHE A 50 8.09 -41.50 -1.10
C PHE A 50 9.10 -41.17 -2.21
N SER A 51 9.10 -41.92 -3.30
CA SER A 51 9.93 -41.60 -4.48
C SER A 51 9.37 -40.48 -5.35
N ARG A 52 8.12 -40.08 -5.12
CA ARG A 52 7.47 -38.95 -5.82
C ARG A 52 7.50 -37.68 -4.96
N ALA A 53 7.41 -36.52 -5.62
CA ALA A 53 7.27 -35.25 -4.91
C ALA A 53 6.09 -35.31 -3.92
N PRO A 54 6.18 -34.60 -2.76
CA PRO A 54 5.08 -34.51 -1.80
C PRO A 54 3.79 -34.07 -2.49
N ARG A 55 2.69 -34.78 -2.23
CA ARG A 55 1.38 -34.51 -2.81
C ARG A 55 0.28 -34.71 -1.78
N PHE A 56 -0.85 -34.06 -1.98
CA PHE A 56 -2.05 -34.33 -1.18
C PHE A 56 -2.58 -35.73 -1.48
N LEU A 57 -3.10 -36.39 -0.46
CA LEU A 57 -3.81 -37.67 -0.62
C LEU A 57 -5.16 -37.41 -1.33
N PRO A 58 -5.68 -38.43 -2.05
CA PRO A 58 -7.00 -38.30 -2.65
C PRO A 58 -8.08 -38.01 -1.61
N GLY A 59 -8.99 -37.11 -1.93
CA GLY A 59 -10.09 -36.73 -1.05
C GLY A 59 -10.10 -35.23 -0.73
N SER A 60 -10.93 -34.85 0.25
CA SER A 60 -11.09 -33.46 0.67
C SER A 60 -10.16 -33.11 1.82
N HIS A 61 -9.43 -32.02 1.68
CA HIS A 61 -8.48 -31.50 2.66
C HIS A 61 -8.81 -30.03 2.95
N THR A 62 -8.68 -29.62 4.20
CA THR A 62 -8.73 -28.21 4.56
C THR A 62 -7.35 -27.62 4.36
N VAL A 63 -7.22 -26.67 3.45
CA VAL A 63 -5.94 -26.06 3.06
C VAL A 63 -6.02 -24.55 3.11
N MET A 64 -4.91 -23.90 3.44
CA MET A 64 -4.77 -22.46 3.33
C MET A 64 -4.61 -22.09 1.86
N VAL A 65 -5.57 -21.36 1.29
CA VAL A 65 -5.57 -21.00 -0.13
C VAL A 65 -5.06 -19.59 -0.33
N LYS A 66 -4.09 -19.45 -1.24
CA LYS A 66 -3.65 -18.15 -1.77
C LYS A 66 -3.94 -18.08 -3.26
N ILE A 67 -4.52 -16.97 -3.71
CA ILE A 67 -4.79 -16.72 -5.13
C ILE A 67 -4.12 -15.41 -5.53
N ASN A 68 -3.25 -15.48 -6.54
CA ASN A 68 -2.44 -14.34 -7.01
C ASN A 68 -1.69 -13.62 -5.86
N GLY A 69 -1.20 -14.39 -4.87
CA GLY A 69 -0.52 -13.86 -3.68
C GLY A 69 -1.45 -13.44 -2.54
N VAL A 70 -2.75 -13.39 -2.76
CA VAL A 70 -3.77 -13.01 -1.77
C VAL A 70 -4.23 -14.23 -0.98
N ASN A 71 -4.18 -14.15 0.34
CA ASN A 71 -4.69 -15.21 1.22
C ASN A 71 -6.23 -15.21 1.25
N ARG A 72 -6.86 -16.32 0.87
CA ARG A 72 -8.31 -16.53 0.88
C ARG A 72 -8.81 -17.27 2.11
N GLY A 73 -7.92 -17.60 3.03
CA GLY A 73 -8.25 -18.36 4.24
C GLY A 73 -8.17 -19.86 4.06
N SER A 74 -8.69 -20.60 5.06
CA SER A 74 -8.75 -22.07 5.03
C SER A 74 -10.00 -22.51 4.31
N LEU A 75 -9.83 -23.21 3.19
CA LEU A 75 -10.90 -23.72 2.35
C LEU A 75 -10.80 -25.24 2.23
N VAL A 76 -11.91 -25.88 1.95
CA VAL A 76 -11.95 -27.32 1.63
C VAL A 76 -11.62 -27.47 0.15
N ALA A 77 -10.51 -28.12 -0.16
CA ALA A 77 -10.09 -28.45 -1.52
C ALA A 77 -10.06 -29.96 -1.70
N ARG A 78 -10.49 -30.45 -2.85
CA ARG A 78 -10.48 -31.85 -3.19
C ARG A 78 -9.34 -32.17 -4.14
N PHE A 79 -8.65 -33.30 -3.87
CA PHE A 79 -7.55 -33.77 -4.70
C PHE A 79 -7.84 -35.18 -5.23
N ASP A 80 -7.34 -35.45 -6.44
CA ASP A 80 -7.44 -36.77 -7.08
C ASP A 80 -6.34 -37.74 -6.62
N THR A 81 -6.27 -38.89 -7.25
CA THR A 81 -5.27 -39.94 -6.96
C THR A 81 -3.84 -39.52 -7.30
N GLU A 82 -3.67 -38.51 -8.13
CA GLU A 82 -2.37 -37.99 -8.51
C GLU A 82 -1.98 -36.72 -7.71
N GLY A 83 -2.87 -36.26 -6.81
CA GLY A 83 -2.69 -35.08 -6.00
C GLY A 83 -2.97 -33.79 -6.75
N GLN A 84 -3.70 -33.87 -7.87
CA GLN A 84 -4.17 -32.70 -8.63
C GLN A 84 -5.43 -32.11 -7.98
N LEU A 85 -5.54 -30.79 -8.02
CA LEU A 85 -6.72 -30.09 -7.52
C LEU A 85 -7.94 -30.37 -8.42
N CYS A 86 -9.01 -30.85 -7.81
CA CYS A 86 -10.32 -30.97 -8.43
C CYS A 86 -11.19 -29.80 -7.98
N VAL A 87 -11.51 -28.90 -8.90
CA VAL A 87 -12.39 -27.76 -8.58
C VAL A 87 -13.85 -28.18 -8.68
N ASP A 88 -14.66 -27.65 -7.76
CA ASP A 88 -16.11 -27.74 -7.74
C ASP A 88 -16.71 -26.35 -7.46
N ASP A 89 -18.03 -26.23 -7.61
CA ASP A 89 -18.74 -24.95 -7.43
C ASP A 89 -18.52 -24.37 -6.03
N ASP A 90 -18.44 -25.21 -5.00
CA ASP A 90 -18.23 -24.78 -3.62
C ASP A 90 -16.82 -24.19 -3.44
N PHE A 91 -15.80 -24.87 -3.99
CA PHE A 91 -14.42 -24.37 -3.96
C PHE A 91 -14.27 -23.08 -4.78
N LEU A 92 -14.83 -23.04 -6.00
CA LEU A 92 -14.78 -21.84 -6.86
C LEU A 92 -15.40 -20.63 -6.16
N SER A 93 -16.61 -20.81 -5.61
CA SER A 93 -17.32 -19.77 -4.89
C SER A 93 -16.56 -19.31 -3.65
N ALA A 94 -16.07 -20.23 -2.82
CA ALA A 94 -15.36 -19.90 -1.59
C ALA A 94 -13.98 -19.27 -1.84
N SER A 95 -13.30 -19.69 -2.91
CA SER A 95 -11.97 -19.21 -3.25
C SER A 95 -11.97 -17.91 -4.03
N GLY A 96 -13.08 -17.60 -4.66
CA GLY A 96 -13.14 -16.42 -5.39
C GLY A 96 -12.90 -16.47 -6.86
N LEU A 97 -13.22 -17.56 -7.41
CA LEU A 97 -13.12 -17.80 -8.83
C LEU A 97 -14.51 -17.74 -9.49
N VAL A 98 -14.51 -17.35 -10.76
CA VAL A 98 -15.76 -17.33 -11.55
C VAL A 98 -16.35 -18.75 -11.61
N PRO A 99 -17.66 -18.93 -11.37
CA PRO A 99 -18.30 -20.22 -11.54
C PRO A 99 -18.09 -20.78 -12.94
N LEU A 100 -17.74 -22.04 -13.04
CA LEU A 100 -17.52 -22.75 -14.29
C LEU A 100 -18.73 -23.64 -14.62
N ASN A 101 -18.99 -23.90 -15.90
CA ASN A 101 -20.03 -24.82 -16.32
C ASN A 101 -19.56 -26.28 -16.17
N ILE A 102 -19.31 -26.70 -14.95
CA ILE A 102 -18.85 -28.06 -14.65
C ILE A 102 -20.01 -29.05 -14.84
N SER A 103 -19.80 -30.09 -15.63
CA SER A 103 -20.82 -31.12 -15.82
C SER A 103 -21.03 -31.90 -14.53
N ALA A 104 -22.29 -32.07 -14.11
CA ALA A 104 -22.65 -32.85 -12.92
C ALA A 104 -22.17 -34.33 -12.94
N LYS A 105 -21.71 -34.81 -14.09
CA LYS A 105 -21.15 -36.16 -14.26
C LYS A 105 -19.62 -36.21 -14.08
N GLU A 106 -18.98 -35.06 -14.01
CA GLU A 106 -17.53 -34.97 -13.89
C GLU A 106 -17.10 -35.12 -12.44
N THR A 107 -16.26 -36.12 -12.17
CA THR A 107 -15.82 -36.41 -10.80
C THR A 107 -14.67 -35.55 -10.36
N CYS A 108 -13.90 -34.96 -11.28
CA CYS A 108 -12.78 -34.08 -11.03
C CYS A 108 -12.58 -33.17 -12.24
N HIS A 109 -12.82 -31.89 -12.07
CA HIS A 109 -12.59 -30.88 -13.10
C HIS A 109 -11.28 -30.13 -12.82
N SER A 110 -10.45 -29.94 -13.85
CA SER A 110 -9.17 -29.22 -13.73
C SER A 110 -9.37 -27.75 -14.09
N LEU A 111 -8.97 -26.86 -13.22
CA LEU A 111 -9.00 -25.40 -13.48
C LEU A 111 -8.22 -25.00 -14.76
N GLN A 112 -7.21 -25.79 -15.13
CA GLN A 112 -6.39 -25.53 -16.31
C GLN A 112 -7.09 -25.88 -17.64
N GLU A 113 -8.22 -26.59 -17.60
CA GLU A 113 -9.04 -26.83 -18.80
C GLU A 113 -9.72 -25.55 -19.28
N ASP A 114 -10.20 -24.73 -18.35
CA ASP A 114 -10.81 -23.43 -18.68
C ASP A 114 -9.80 -22.30 -18.75
N TYR A 115 -8.75 -22.38 -17.91
CA TYR A 115 -7.69 -21.38 -17.83
C TYR A 115 -6.31 -22.02 -18.02
N PRO A 116 -5.87 -22.27 -19.26
CA PRO A 116 -4.59 -22.97 -19.54
C PRO A 116 -3.35 -22.25 -18.97
N SER A 117 -3.45 -20.94 -18.69
CA SER A 117 -2.40 -20.15 -18.06
C SER A 117 -2.39 -20.22 -16.54
N ALA A 118 -3.35 -20.92 -15.92
CA ALA A 118 -3.39 -21.06 -14.47
C ALA A 118 -2.25 -21.97 -13.98
N ILE A 119 -1.57 -21.54 -12.93
CA ILE A 119 -0.52 -22.30 -12.25
C ILE A 119 -1.07 -22.73 -10.89
N ILE A 120 -1.07 -24.03 -10.64
CA ILE A 120 -1.53 -24.64 -9.39
C ILE A 120 -0.30 -25.21 -8.69
N THR A 121 -0.01 -24.75 -7.48
CA THR A 121 1.12 -25.20 -6.65
C THR A 121 0.59 -25.76 -5.34
N PRO A 122 0.37 -27.07 -5.23
CA PRO A 122 0.03 -27.72 -3.97
C PRO A 122 1.25 -27.78 -3.07
N LEU A 123 1.09 -27.42 -1.80
CA LEU A 123 2.13 -27.43 -0.77
C LEU A 123 1.67 -28.30 0.42
N PRO A 124 1.71 -29.65 0.29
CA PRO A 124 1.15 -30.56 1.30
C PRO A 124 1.81 -30.44 2.67
N ASN A 125 3.12 -30.17 2.71
CA ASN A 125 3.87 -30.04 3.96
C ASN A 125 3.43 -28.86 4.83
N SER A 126 2.81 -27.85 4.23
CA SER A 126 2.28 -26.66 4.91
C SER A 126 0.76 -26.57 4.85
N GLU A 127 0.09 -27.64 4.40
CA GLU A 127 -1.37 -27.67 4.20
C GLU A 127 -1.87 -26.44 3.43
N SER A 128 -1.15 -26.05 2.38
CA SER A 128 -1.44 -24.84 1.60
C SER A 128 -1.52 -25.12 0.11
N LEU A 129 -2.25 -24.26 -0.58
CA LEU A 129 -2.48 -24.29 -2.01
C LEU A 129 -2.29 -22.88 -2.57
N GLU A 130 -1.34 -22.72 -3.48
CA GLU A 130 -1.15 -21.46 -4.18
C GLU A 130 -1.64 -21.56 -5.62
N LEU A 131 -2.51 -20.64 -6.02
CA LEU A 131 -3.08 -20.54 -7.35
C LEU A 131 -2.65 -19.20 -7.97
N PHE A 132 -2.10 -19.26 -9.18
CA PHE A 132 -1.94 -18.08 -10.02
C PHE A 132 -2.88 -18.21 -11.20
N VAL A 133 -3.86 -17.32 -11.27
CA VAL A 133 -4.93 -17.36 -12.26
C VAL A 133 -5.02 -16.06 -13.04
N PRO A 134 -5.45 -16.09 -14.31
CA PRO A 134 -5.67 -14.87 -15.07
C PRO A 134 -6.83 -14.05 -14.49
N ALA A 135 -6.84 -12.74 -14.74
CA ALA A 135 -7.84 -11.83 -14.18
C ALA A 135 -9.29 -12.22 -14.52
N GLN A 136 -9.50 -12.89 -15.68
CA GLN A 136 -10.83 -13.36 -16.09
C GLN A 136 -11.36 -14.53 -15.23
N ALA A 137 -10.47 -15.26 -14.55
CA ALA A 137 -10.84 -16.34 -13.64
C ALA A 137 -11.27 -15.83 -12.27
N LEU A 138 -11.00 -14.57 -11.95
CA LEU A 138 -11.39 -13.97 -10.68
C LEU A 138 -12.83 -13.46 -10.78
N ASP A 139 -13.67 -13.90 -9.85
CA ASP A 139 -15.01 -13.32 -9.74
C ASP A 139 -14.94 -11.94 -9.11
N ASN A 140 -15.09 -10.91 -9.90
CA ASN A 140 -15.15 -9.53 -9.44
C ASN A 140 -16.40 -9.26 -8.55
N ASN A 141 -17.37 -10.18 -8.52
CA ASN A 141 -18.54 -10.10 -7.64
C ASN A 141 -18.32 -10.78 -6.28
N LEU A 142 -17.17 -11.37 -6.04
CA LEU A 142 -16.86 -12.06 -4.78
C LEU A 142 -16.79 -11.18 -3.57
N LEU A 143 -16.70 -9.94 -3.79
CA LEU A 143 -16.95 -8.96 -2.77
C LEU A 143 -18.43 -8.68 -2.60
N SER A 144 -19.25 -9.61 -3.09
CA SER A 144 -20.64 -9.64 -2.74
C SER A 144 -20.75 -9.70 -1.22
N LEU A 145 -21.12 -8.58 -0.62
CA LEU A 145 -21.43 -8.45 0.81
C LEU A 145 -22.46 -9.51 1.30
N ASN A 146 -23.05 -10.26 0.38
CA ASN A 146 -24.00 -11.33 0.67
C ASN A 146 -23.36 -12.56 1.35
N ASN A 147 -22.04 -12.78 1.13
CA ASN A 147 -21.31 -13.92 1.71
C ASN A 147 -20.54 -13.56 2.98
N VAL A 148 -20.60 -12.30 3.42
CA VAL A 148 -19.95 -11.89 4.66
C VAL A 148 -20.75 -12.33 5.87
N ILE A 149 -20.10 -13.00 6.82
CA ILE A 149 -20.70 -13.35 8.12
C ILE A 149 -21.01 -12.05 8.86
N LYS A 150 -22.26 -11.88 9.23
CA LYS A 150 -22.78 -10.68 9.89
C LYS A 150 -22.93 -10.90 11.39
N GLY A 151 -22.78 -9.80 12.13
CA GLY A 151 -23.03 -9.78 13.57
C GLY A 151 -21.87 -10.32 14.39
N GLY A 152 -22.20 -10.75 15.60
CA GLY A 152 -21.22 -11.18 16.60
C GLY A 152 -20.75 -10.06 17.51
N THR A 153 -20.02 -10.46 18.55
CA THR A 153 -19.40 -9.54 19.51
C THR A 153 -17.94 -9.90 19.68
N ALA A 154 -17.07 -8.93 19.52
CA ALA A 154 -15.63 -9.10 19.70
C ALA A 154 -15.02 -7.81 20.20
N GLY A 155 -14.09 -7.93 21.15
CA GLY A 155 -13.20 -6.85 21.59
C GLY A 155 -11.80 -7.06 21.06
N LEU A 156 -11.13 -5.99 20.70
CA LEU A 156 -9.72 -6.02 20.32
C LEU A 156 -8.94 -4.93 21.05
N PHE A 157 -7.70 -5.22 21.34
CA PHE A 157 -6.75 -4.26 21.87
C PHE A 157 -5.38 -4.52 21.26
N ASN A 158 -4.94 -3.59 20.43
CA ASN A 158 -3.62 -3.62 19.81
C ASN A 158 -2.73 -2.58 20.46
N TYR A 159 -1.46 -2.92 20.68
CA TYR A 159 -0.49 -1.98 21.21
C TYR A 159 0.87 -2.15 20.52
N ASN A 160 1.56 -1.04 20.39
CA ASN A 160 2.96 -1.01 19.98
C ASN A 160 3.68 -0.03 20.92
N LEU A 161 4.67 -0.54 21.63
CA LEU A 161 5.44 0.22 22.62
C LEU A 161 6.88 0.32 22.15
N TYR A 162 7.41 1.52 22.17
CA TYR A 162 8.80 1.79 21.87
C TYR A 162 9.39 2.71 22.92
N ALA A 163 10.62 2.41 23.36
CA ALA A 163 11.39 3.29 24.23
C ALA A 163 12.85 3.29 23.80
N SER A 164 13.47 4.45 23.81
CA SER A 164 14.89 4.61 23.54
C SER A 164 15.54 5.60 24.50
N ARG A 165 16.79 5.37 24.81
CA ARG A 165 17.66 6.29 25.53
C ARG A 165 18.92 6.49 24.73
N SER A 166 19.27 7.72 24.45
CA SER A 166 20.49 8.11 23.77
C SER A 166 21.39 8.85 24.72
N GLU A 167 22.63 8.39 24.85
CA GLU A 167 23.68 9.06 25.64
C GLU A 167 24.83 9.41 24.72
N SER A 168 25.24 10.67 24.69
CA SER A 168 26.38 11.13 23.92
C SER A 168 27.38 11.82 24.85
N SER A 169 28.67 11.58 24.63
CA SER A 169 29.71 12.22 25.43
C SER A 169 29.67 13.75 25.25
N GLY A 170 29.38 14.48 26.34
CA GLY A 170 29.29 15.95 26.35
C GLY A 170 27.89 16.52 26.06
N SER A 171 26.86 15.69 26.00
CA SER A 171 25.45 16.13 25.88
C SER A 171 24.58 15.46 26.95
N ASP A 172 23.46 16.09 27.30
CA ASP A 172 22.48 15.49 28.18
C ASP A 172 21.87 14.23 27.54
N SER A 173 21.57 13.22 28.35
CA SER A 173 20.90 12.02 27.86
C SER A 173 19.49 12.36 27.40
N ARG A 174 19.06 11.85 26.26
CA ARG A 174 17.70 11.99 25.75
C ARG A 174 16.93 10.69 25.91
N ASN A 175 15.74 10.78 26.47
CA ASN A 175 14.83 9.66 26.62
C ASN A 175 13.61 9.89 25.74
N TYR A 176 13.27 8.90 24.96
CA TYR A 176 12.06 8.92 24.14
C TYR A 176 11.26 7.65 24.37
N ALA A 177 9.96 7.79 24.59
CA ALA A 177 9.03 6.67 24.65
C ALA A 177 7.77 6.97 23.83
N GLN A 178 7.26 5.97 23.17
CA GLN A 178 6.03 6.07 22.38
C GLN A 178 5.18 4.82 22.62
N ALA A 179 3.87 5.03 22.79
CA ALA A 179 2.87 3.97 22.82
C ALA A 179 1.78 4.28 21.79
N ASN A 180 1.59 3.38 20.83
CA ASN A 180 0.44 3.38 19.94
C ASN A 180 -0.56 2.36 20.48
N LEU A 181 -1.75 2.82 20.83
CA LEU A 181 -2.80 2.01 21.42
C LEU A 181 -4.04 2.06 20.52
N GLU A 182 -4.58 0.91 20.19
CA GLU A 182 -5.82 0.81 19.45
C GLU A 182 -6.79 -0.13 20.17
N ALA A 183 -7.95 0.40 20.53
CA ALA A 183 -9.05 -0.36 21.12
C ALA A 183 -10.20 -0.47 20.10
N GLY A 184 -10.88 -1.59 20.10
CA GLY A 184 -12.00 -1.81 19.24
C GLY A 184 -13.05 -2.71 19.85
N LEU A 185 -14.30 -2.47 19.46
CA LEU A 185 -15.45 -3.29 19.82
C LEU A 185 -16.31 -3.52 18.57
N ASN A 186 -16.60 -4.78 18.31
CA ASN A 186 -17.64 -5.15 17.35
C ASN A 186 -18.87 -5.59 18.14
N PHE A 187 -20.03 -5.06 17.80
CA PHE A 187 -21.30 -5.46 18.40
C PHE A 187 -22.39 -5.42 17.34
N ALA A 188 -23.05 -6.54 17.12
CA ALA A 188 -23.96 -6.74 16.00
C ALA A 188 -23.25 -6.38 14.67
N GLU A 189 -23.74 -5.40 13.93
CA GLU A 189 -23.17 -4.93 12.66
C GLU A 189 -22.40 -3.61 12.81
N TRP A 190 -22.22 -3.12 14.06
CA TRP A 190 -21.47 -1.92 14.36
C TRP A 190 -20.04 -2.25 14.73
N THR A 191 -19.12 -1.44 14.25
CA THR A 191 -17.71 -1.49 14.57
C THR A 191 -17.27 -0.18 15.21
N LEU A 192 -16.76 -0.22 16.45
CA LEU A 192 -16.15 0.91 17.13
C LEU A 192 -14.65 0.77 17.11
N ARG A 193 -13.93 1.82 16.77
CA ARG A 193 -12.46 1.88 16.78
C ARG A 193 -11.99 3.18 17.40
N SER A 194 -10.94 3.08 18.22
CA SER A 194 -10.32 4.22 18.87
C SER A 194 -8.82 4.03 18.92
N ARG A 195 -8.04 5.00 18.46
CA ARG A 195 -6.59 4.93 18.41
C ARG A 195 -5.96 6.18 18.99
N TYR A 196 -5.00 5.95 19.87
CA TYR A 196 -4.23 6.99 20.56
C TYR A 196 -2.74 6.75 20.34
N MET A 197 -2.01 7.85 20.27
CA MET A 197 -0.56 7.86 20.32
C MET A 197 -0.13 8.67 21.55
N LEU A 198 0.60 8.02 22.43
CA LEU A 198 1.22 8.66 23.61
C LEU A 198 2.71 8.77 23.33
N THR A 199 3.27 9.95 23.53
CA THR A 199 4.70 10.19 23.42
C THR A 199 5.22 10.80 24.71
N ASN A 200 6.41 10.39 25.10
CA ASN A 200 7.19 11.02 26.16
C ASN A 200 8.56 11.38 25.58
N ASN A 201 8.90 12.64 25.56
CA ASN A 201 10.19 13.14 25.11
C ASN A 201 10.83 13.90 26.27
N ASP A 202 11.84 13.29 26.90
CA ASP A 202 12.55 13.85 28.09
C ASP A 202 11.63 14.33 29.22
N GLY A 203 10.52 13.62 29.46
CA GLY A 203 9.54 13.96 30.50
C GLY A 203 8.37 14.82 30.02
N GLU A 204 8.40 15.29 28.78
CA GLU A 204 7.25 15.95 28.15
C GLU A 204 6.30 14.90 27.57
N TYR A 205 5.11 14.81 28.18
CA TYR A 205 4.06 13.88 27.75
C TYR A 205 3.10 14.53 26.79
N ARG A 206 2.86 13.87 25.65
CA ARG A 206 1.86 14.27 24.68
C ARG A 206 0.94 13.09 24.38
N THR A 207 -0.35 13.35 24.27
CA THR A 207 -1.36 12.38 23.88
C THR A 207 -2.10 12.91 22.65
N ASP A 208 -1.99 12.19 21.55
CA ASP A 208 -2.67 12.50 20.31
C ASP A 208 -3.77 11.46 20.05
N SER A 209 -5.03 11.92 19.92
CA SER A 209 -6.14 11.10 19.50
C SER A 209 -6.14 11.03 17.98
N LEU A 210 -5.77 9.89 17.41
CA LEU A 210 -5.71 9.74 15.96
C LEU A 210 -7.12 9.60 15.36
N TYR A 211 -7.95 8.77 15.97
CA TYR A 211 -9.37 8.64 15.63
C TYR A 211 -10.16 7.93 16.73
N THR A 212 -11.44 8.23 16.79
CA THR A 212 -12.44 7.46 17.53
C THR A 212 -13.74 7.54 16.74
N TYR A 213 -14.13 6.43 16.13
CA TYR A 213 -15.33 6.40 15.29
C TYR A 213 -16.11 5.09 15.46
N ALA A 214 -17.39 5.16 15.15
CA ALA A 214 -18.23 4.00 14.91
C ALA A 214 -18.57 3.93 13.42
N GLU A 215 -18.66 2.72 12.89
CA GLU A 215 -19.05 2.48 11.51
C GLU A 215 -20.05 1.36 11.37
N HIS A 216 -20.88 1.48 10.32
CA HIS A 216 -21.87 0.49 9.94
C HIS A 216 -21.94 0.37 8.41
N VAL A 217 -22.02 -0.86 7.90
CA VAL A 217 -22.11 -1.13 6.47
C VAL A 217 -23.56 -1.38 6.06
N PHE A 218 -24.07 -0.53 5.20
CA PHE A 218 -25.38 -0.69 4.55
C PHE A 218 -25.20 -1.53 3.28
N GLN A 219 -25.39 -2.83 3.39
CA GLN A 219 -25.08 -3.77 2.32
C GLN A 219 -25.91 -3.57 1.06
N ALA A 220 -27.22 -3.31 1.22
CA ALA A 220 -28.13 -3.10 0.10
C ALA A 220 -27.72 -1.88 -0.75
N GLN A 221 -27.20 -0.84 -0.11
CA GLN A 221 -26.72 0.39 -0.75
C GLN A 221 -25.24 0.31 -1.15
N LYS A 222 -24.53 -0.73 -0.72
CA LYS A 222 -23.07 -0.85 -0.86
C LYS A 222 -22.31 0.37 -0.30
N MET A 223 -22.80 0.90 0.83
CA MET A 223 -22.28 2.11 1.45
C MET A 223 -21.86 1.81 2.90
N ARG A 224 -20.86 2.52 3.38
CA ARG A 224 -20.43 2.54 4.77
C ARG A 224 -20.67 3.91 5.36
N ALA A 225 -21.35 3.97 6.50
CA ALA A 225 -21.45 5.16 7.32
C ALA A 225 -20.40 5.12 8.43
N GLN A 226 -19.76 6.24 8.66
CA GLN A 226 -18.85 6.45 9.78
C GLN A 226 -19.28 7.70 10.56
N VAL A 227 -19.20 7.65 11.88
CA VAL A 227 -19.54 8.76 12.77
C VAL A 227 -18.51 8.88 13.88
N GLY A 228 -18.05 10.09 14.15
CA GLY A 228 -17.05 10.40 15.18
C GLY A 228 -15.86 11.18 14.65
N GLN A 229 -14.69 10.84 15.15
CA GLN A 229 -13.42 11.41 14.69
C GLN A 229 -12.95 10.65 13.47
N ILE A 230 -13.15 11.21 12.30
CA ILE A 230 -12.93 10.59 11.00
C ILE A 230 -12.13 11.51 10.09
N ASN A 231 -11.57 10.95 9.04
CA ASN A 231 -10.94 11.71 7.96
C ASN A 231 -11.89 11.78 6.78
N VAL A 232 -12.08 12.97 6.26
CA VAL A 232 -12.91 13.17 5.07
C VAL A 232 -12.30 12.39 3.90
N ASN A 233 -13.09 11.53 3.29
CA ASN A 233 -12.73 10.85 2.07
C ASN A 233 -13.20 11.69 0.87
N SER A 234 -12.26 12.29 0.13
CA SER A 234 -12.51 13.02 -1.10
C SER A 234 -11.60 12.47 -2.21
N SER A 235 -12.11 12.37 -3.42
CA SER A 235 -11.35 11.81 -4.54
C SER A 235 -10.31 12.78 -5.12
N LEU A 236 -10.49 14.09 -4.94
CA LEU A 236 -9.67 15.12 -5.59
C LEU A 236 -8.99 16.08 -4.62
N PHE A 237 -9.62 16.37 -3.48
CA PHE A 237 -9.04 17.26 -2.46
C PHE A 237 -8.40 16.46 -1.34
N SER A 238 -7.38 17.03 -0.72
CA SER A 238 -6.87 16.51 0.55
C SER A 238 -7.98 16.57 1.58
N GLY A 239 -8.26 15.43 2.24
CA GLY A 239 -9.26 15.44 3.29
C GLY A 239 -8.73 16.06 4.56
N ALA A 240 -9.63 16.65 5.31
CA ALA A 240 -9.35 17.15 6.64
C ALA A 240 -9.85 16.14 7.70
N PRO A 241 -9.19 16.04 8.86
CA PRO A 241 -9.76 15.33 10.00
C PRO A 241 -10.95 16.11 10.56
N ILE A 242 -12.06 15.42 10.79
CA ILE A 242 -13.29 16.03 11.31
C ILE A 242 -13.88 15.27 12.48
N ASN A 243 -14.63 15.97 13.31
CA ASN A 243 -15.66 15.41 14.16
C ASN A 243 -16.97 15.49 13.38
N GLY A 244 -17.48 14.37 12.90
CA GLY A 244 -18.62 14.41 12.01
C GLY A 244 -19.12 13.05 11.56
N VAL A 245 -19.80 13.07 10.42
CA VAL A 245 -20.38 11.88 9.78
C VAL A 245 -19.94 11.85 8.33
N GLN A 246 -19.64 10.66 7.82
CA GLN A 246 -19.46 10.44 6.39
C GLN A 246 -20.15 9.17 5.91
N LEU A 247 -20.55 9.21 4.65
CA LEU A 247 -21.06 8.09 3.90
C LEU A 247 -20.13 7.86 2.72
N ILE A 248 -19.57 6.67 2.62
CA ILE A 248 -18.59 6.29 1.60
C ILE A 248 -18.96 4.97 0.95
N PRO A 249 -18.58 4.72 -0.30
CA PRO A 249 -18.75 3.41 -0.93
C PRO A 249 -18.03 2.33 -0.14
N GLU A 250 -18.68 1.17 0.03
CA GLU A 250 -18.05 -0.01 0.63
C GLU A 250 -17.19 -0.72 -0.42
N GLN A 251 -16.02 -0.18 -0.67
CA GLN A 251 -15.01 -0.79 -1.54
C GLN A 251 -13.94 -1.55 -0.75
N GLY A 252 -13.94 -1.40 0.57
CA GLY A 252 -12.87 -1.91 1.44
C GLY A 252 -12.80 -3.43 1.55
N LEU A 253 -13.83 -4.15 1.16
CA LEU A 253 -13.78 -5.61 1.04
C LEU A 253 -13.11 -6.07 -0.27
N ALA A 254 -12.93 -5.16 -1.24
CA ALA A 254 -12.30 -5.42 -2.52
C ALA A 254 -10.80 -5.21 -2.52
N GLN A 255 -10.30 -4.43 -1.60
CA GLN A 255 -8.88 -4.16 -1.51
C GLN A 255 -8.33 -4.84 -0.29
N ASP A 256 -7.57 -5.92 -0.51
CA ASP A 256 -6.48 -6.22 0.41
C ASP A 256 -5.68 -4.91 0.53
N THR A 257 -5.76 -4.29 1.69
CA THR A 257 -4.88 -3.18 2.04
C THR A 257 -3.47 -3.75 2.19
N GLN A 258 -2.84 -4.11 1.09
CA GLN A 258 -1.40 -4.31 1.07
C GLN A 258 -0.82 -2.96 1.44
N GLY A 259 -0.23 -2.90 2.62
CA GLY A 259 0.45 -1.70 3.07
C GLY A 259 1.52 -1.32 2.06
N VAL A 260 1.76 -0.04 1.93
CA VAL A 260 2.78 0.49 1.03
C VAL A 260 4.15 0.24 1.62
N THR A 261 5.10 -0.12 0.78
CA THR A 261 6.51 -0.17 1.16
C THR A 261 7.15 1.20 0.90
N ILE A 262 7.70 1.79 1.95
CA ILE A 262 8.39 3.09 1.89
C ILE A 262 9.87 2.85 2.14
N ASN A 263 10.70 3.30 1.21
CA ASN A 263 12.14 3.27 1.33
C ASN A 263 12.68 4.68 1.58
N GLY A 264 13.65 4.79 2.47
CA GLY A 264 14.28 6.07 2.81
C GLY A 264 15.66 5.88 3.42
N ILE A 265 16.27 7.00 3.81
CA ILE A 265 17.58 7.03 4.46
C ILE A 265 17.47 7.88 5.73
N ALA A 266 17.95 7.33 6.85
CA ALA A 266 18.16 8.06 8.10
C ALA A 266 19.66 8.31 8.30
N ARG A 267 20.05 9.48 8.76
CA ARG A 267 21.45 9.85 8.97
C ARG A 267 21.95 9.43 10.33
N THR A 268 21.08 9.48 11.31
CA THR A 268 21.44 9.20 12.70
C THR A 268 20.84 7.89 13.17
N HIS A 269 21.46 7.26 14.17
CA HIS A 269 20.87 6.11 14.85
C HIS A 269 19.60 6.54 15.59
N GLN A 270 18.56 5.70 15.50
CA GLN A 270 17.28 5.95 16.18
C GLN A 270 16.53 7.19 15.65
N ALA A 271 16.66 7.49 14.36
CA ALA A 271 15.80 8.46 13.72
C ALA A 271 14.34 7.96 13.76
N ARG A 272 13.39 8.89 13.81
CA ARG A 272 11.96 8.60 13.78
C ARG A 272 11.40 8.96 12.42
N VAL A 273 10.78 7.98 11.75
CA VAL A 273 10.06 8.23 10.51
C VAL A 273 8.59 8.44 10.81
N GLU A 274 8.05 9.57 10.40
CA GLU A 274 6.63 9.87 10.44
C GLU A 274 6.09 9.86 9.01
N VAL A 275 5.05 9.07 8.77
CA VAL A 275 4.34 9.06 7.49
C VAL A 275 3.02 9.77 7.67
N ARG A 276 2.80 10.78 6.85
CA ARG A 276 1.58 11.59 6.87
C ARG A 276 0.84 11.43 5.55
N GLN A 277 -0.46 11.37 5.63
CA GLN A 277 -1.35 11.45 4.48
C GLN A 277 -2.43 12.48 4.77
N SER A 278 -2.62 13.43 3.87
CA SER A 278 -3.55 14.55 4.08
C SER A 278 -3.29 15.31 5.40
N GLY A 279 -2.02 15.55 5.73
CA GLY A 279 -1.61 16.25 6.94
C GLY A 279 -1.63 15.42 8.23
N GLN A 280 -2.28 14.26 8.23
CA GLN A 280 -2.40 13.40 9.41
C GLN A 280 -1.30 12.34 9.44
N ILE A 281 -0.71 12.10 10.62
CA ILE A 281 0.22 10.99 10.83
C ILE A 281 -0.56 9.69 10.76
N ILE A 282 -0.19 8.83 9.80
CA ILE A 282 -0.79 7.51 9.62
C ILE A 282 0.11 6.39 10.12
N TYR A 283 1.42 6.65 10.17
CA TYR A 283 2.39 5.67 10.62
C TYR A 283 3.61 6.36 11.23
N THR A 284 4.18 5.76 12.25
CA THR A 284 5.44 6.23 12.86
C THR A 284 6.27 5.02 13.26
N ALA A 285 7.54 5.02 12.89
CA ALA A 285 8.47 3.97 13.26
C ALA A 285 9.87 4.54 13.55
N PRO A 286 10.59 3.97 14.51
CA PRO A 286 12.00 4.22 14.68
C PRO A 286 12.80 3.47 13.61
N VAL A 287 13.85 4.09 13.10
CA VAL A 287 14.75 3.48 12.12
C VAL A 287 16.21 3.71 12.54
N ASN A 288 17.07 2.78 12.16
CA ASN A 288 18.51 2.92 12.38
C ASN A 288 19.14 3.80 11.30
N ALA A 289 20.35 4.30 11.58
CA ALA A 289 21.14 5.00 10.58
C ALA A 289 21.38 4.15 9.34
N GLY A 290 21.27 4.77 8.18
CA GLY A 290 21.39 4.13 6.88
C GLY A 290 20.05 3.98 6.16
N ALA A 291 20.00 3.12 5.17
CA ALA A 291 18.79 2.83 4.43
C ALA A 291 17.77 2.09 5.31
N PHE A 292 16.51 2.52 5.25
CA PHE A 292 15.40 1.84 5.91
C PHE A 292 14.32 1.47 4.91
N THR A 293 13.59 0.41 5.24
CA THR A 293 12.39 -0.02 4.53
C THR A 293 11.27 -0.16 5.56
N LEU A 294 10.19 0.59 5.38
CA LEU A 294 8.96 0.42 6.13
C LEU A 294 8.02 -0.42 5.28
N GLU A 295 7.74 -1.62 5.73
CA GLU A 295 6.82 -2.53 5.05
C GLU A 295 5.41 -2.39 5.65
N ASN A 296 4.40 -2.62 4.82
CA ASN A 296 2.99 -2.64 5.22
C ASN A 296 2.52 -1.33 5.90
N VAL A 297 3.03 -0.19 5.45
CA VAL A 297 2.55 1.11 5.93
C VAL A 297 1.10 1.29 5.52
N PRO A 298 0.17 1.40 6.48
CA PRO A 298 -1.25 1.55 6.16
C PRO A 298 -1.48 2.87 5.43
N ILE A 299 -2.27 2.84 4.37
CA ILE A 299 -2.71 4.03 3.65
C ILE A 299 -4.19 4.27 3.92
N ILE A 300 -4.56 5.54 4.08
CA ILE A 300 -5.96 5.93 4.20
C ILE A 300 -6.59 6.01 2.81
N ARG A 301 -5.80 6.43 1.82
CA ARG A 301 -6.22 6.62 0.43
C ARG A 301 -5.15 6.16 -0.54
N SER A 302 -5.55 5.42 -1.54
CA SER A 302 -4.66 4.97 -2.61
C SER A 302 -4.29 6.06 -3.62
N ASN A 303 -5.04 7.16 -3.67
CA ASN A 303 -4.87 8.24 -4.65
C ASN A 303 -4.25 9.53 -4.06
N THR A 304 -3.77 9.49 -2.84
CA THR A 304 -3.17 10.65 -2.17
C THR A 304 -1.74 10.34 -1.78
N ASP A 305 -0.83 11.24 -2.11
CA ASP A 305 0.58 11.14 -1.81
C ASP A 305 0.85 11.01 -0.31
N LEU A 306 1.94 10.33 0.03
CA LEU A 306 2.42 10.22 1.41
C LEU A 306 3.56 11.20 1.62
N ASN A 307 3.46 12.03 2.64
CA ASN A 307 4.55 12.87 3.12
C ASN A 307 5.30 12.13 4.22
N VAL A 308 6.56 11.82 3.95
CA VAL A 308 7.43 11.10 4.87
C VAL A 308 8.41 12.09 5.47
N SER A 309 8.42 12.18 6.79
CA SER A 309 9.36 13.02 7.55
C SER A 309 10.29 12.13 8.35
N VAL A 310 11.59 12.23 8.11
CA VAL A 310 12.63 11.58 8.90
C VAL A 310 13.13 12.60 9.91
N VAL A 311 12.77 12.41 11.16
CA VAL A 311 13.21 13.24 12.28
C VAL A 311 14.43 12.59 12.89
N GLU A 312 15.56 13.24 12.74
CA GLU A 312 16.85 12.76 13.20
C GLU A 312 17.04 12.99 14.70
N THR A 313 17.98 12.29 15.32
CA THR A 313 18.28 12.44 16.76
C THR A 313 18.83 13.82 17.12
N ASP A 314 19.45 14.51 16.15
CA ASP A 314 19.93 15.88 16.31
C ASP A 314 18.82 16.94 16.19
N GLY A 315 17.58 16.52 15.95
CA GLY A 315 16.40 17.38 15.76
C GLY A 315 16.21 17.87 14.33
N SER A 316 17.14 17.59 13.41
CA SER A 316 16.97 17.92 12.01
C SER A 316 15.90 17.01 11.38
N THR A 317 15.15 17.55 10.42
CA THR A 317 14.07 16.80 9.75
C THR A 317 14.30 16.82 8.25
N THR A 318 14.28 15.66 7.63
CA THR A 318 14.30 15.50 6.17
C THR A 318 12.92 15.02 5.73
N THR A 319 12.30 15.71 4.77
CA THR A 319 10.99 15.32 4.25
C THR A 319 11.09 14.90 2.79
N PHE A 320 10.31 13.89 2.40
CA PHE A 320 10.12 13.51 1.01
C PHE A 320 8.71 13.00 0.79
N THR A 321 8.26 13.07 -0.45
CA THR A 321 6.92 12.62 -0.82
C THR A 321 7.01 11.29 -1.56
N VAL A 322 6.18 10.32 -1.16
CA VAL A 322 5.95 9.09 -1.90
C VAL A 322 4.67 9.29 -2.71
N PRO A 323 4.78 9.40 -4.04
CA PRO A 323 3.62 9.67 -4.89
C PRO A 323 2.60 8.55 -4.84
N ALA A 324 1.33 8.89 -4.87
CA ALA A 324 0.22 7.93 -4.89
C ALA A 324 0.34 6.92 -6.05
N VAL A 325 0.87 7.34 -7.18
CA VAL A 325 1.09 6.48 -8.35
C VAL A 325 2.07 5.33 -8.11
N SER A 326 2.98 5.46 -7.14
CA SER A 326 3.96 4.40 -6.84
C SER A 326 3.33 3.19 -6.15
N PHE A 327 2.15 3.34 -5.56
CA PHE A 327 1.43 2.28 -4.87
C PHE A 327 -0.03 2.10 -5.34
N ASN A 328 -0.46 2.86 -6.33
CA ASN A 328 -1.81 2.73 -6.88
C ASN A 328 -1.87 1.54 -7.84
N LEU A 329 -2.56 0.50 -7.44
CA LEU A 329 -2.85 -0.65 -8.29
C LEU A 329 -3.90 -0.27 -9.34
N ARG A 330 -3.68 -0.71 -10.56
CA ARG A 330 -4.32 -0.32 -11.82
C ARG A 330 -5.78 -0.76 -11.96
N GLU A 331 -6.67 -0.44 -11.05
CA GLU A 331 -8.08 -0.70 -11.27
C GLU A 331 -8.85 0.59 -11.52
N LEU A 332 -9.51 0.63 -12.66
CA LEU A 332 -10.50 1.64 -13.03
C LEU A 332 -11.80 1.43 -12.28
N THR A 333 -11.72 1.49 -10.97
CA THR A 333 -12.93 1.49 -10.16
C THR A 333 -13.30 2.95 -9.90
N PRO A 334 -14.50 3.40 -10.30
CA PRO A 334 -14.98 4.72 -9.94
C PRO A 334 -14.92 4.88 -8.42
N ALA A 335 -14.52 6.07 -7.97
CA ALA A 335 -14.44 6.35 -6.52
C ALA A 335 -15.81 6.18 -5.82
N GLY A 336 -16.90 6.30 -6.57
CA GLY A 336 -18.27 6.26 -6.06
C GLY A 336 -18.62 7.48 -5.20
N LEU A 337 -19.91 7.60 -4.88
CA LEU A 337 -20.43 8.75 -4.13
C LEU A 337 -19.89 8.75 -2.69
N THR A 338 -19.24 9.84 -2.31
CA THR A 338 -18.80 10.12 -0.94
C THR A 338 -19.42 11.42 -0.46
N MET A 339 -19.97 11.43 0.73
CA MET A 339 -20.52 12.60 1.39
C MET A 339 -19.99 12.69 2.81
N SER A 340 -19.62 13.86 3.26
CA SER A 340 -19.22 14.08 4.65
C SER A 340 -19.63 15.46 5.14
N ILE A 341 -19.94 15.51 6.43
CA ILE A 341 -20.23 16.72 7.18
C ILE A 341 -19.62 16.64 8.57
N GLY A 342 -18.95 17.69 9.00
CA GLY A 342 -18.39 17.75 10.34
C GLY A 342 -17.59 19.02 10.59
N ARG A 343 -17.12 19.16 11.81
CA ARG A 343 -16.22 20.23 12.21
C ARG A 343 -14.77 19.76 12.09
N VAL A 344 -13.93 20.55 11.42
CA VAL A 344 -12.49 20.27 11.35
C VAL A 344 -11.90 20.15 12.75
N ARG A 345 -10.93 19.27 12.94
CA ARG A 345 -10.22 19.02 14.21
C ARG A 345 -8.73 18.75 13.99
N ASP A 346 -7.98 18.83 15.06
CA ASP A 346 -6.57 18.37 15.17
C ASP A 346 -5.67 18.80 13.99
N THR A 347 -5.88 20.00 13.48
CA THR A 347 -5.00 20.60 12.47
C THR A 347 -4.38 21.87 13.06
N THR A 348 -3.13 22.12 12.71
CA THR A 348 -2.51 23.42 13.01
C THR A 348 -3.30 24.49 12.29
N SER A 349 -3.86 25.43 13.04
CA SER A 349 -4.72 26.45 12.49
C SER A 349 -4.55 27.76 13.27
N ASP A 350 -4.43 28.85 12.53
CA ASP A 350 -4.43 30.22 13.04
C ASP A 350 -5.85 30.78 13.17
N TYR A 351 -6.84 30.05 12.69
CA TYR A 351 -8.24 30.45 12.62
C TYR A 351 -9.14 29.45 13.35
N SER A 352 -10.38 29.87 13.60
CA SER A 352 -11.40 28.97 14.17
C SER A 352 -11.70 27.81 13.20
N LEU A 353 -11.66 26.59 13.70
CA LEU A 353 -11.91 25.40 12.89
C LEU A 353 -13.37 25.36 12.38
N PRO A 354 -13.59 25.37 11.06
CA PRO A 354 -14.93 25.49 10.48
C PRO A 354 -15.69 24.16 10.44
N TRP A 355 -16.99 24.25 10.24
CA TRP A 355 -17.79 23.17 9.71
C TRP A 355 -17.54 23.02 8.22
N ILE A 356 -17.49 21.79 7.74
CA ILE A 356 -17.31 21.46 6.32
C ILE A 356 -18.39 20.51 5.83
N TYR A 357 -18.70 20.68 4.55
CA TYR A 357 -19.48 19.78 3.73
C TYR A 357 -18.60 19.34 2.57
N ASN A 358 -18.44 18.06 2.39
CA ASN A 358 -17.70 17.51 1.24
C ASN A 358 -18.60 16.53 0.48
N ILE A 359 -18.52 16.62 -0.83
CA ILE A 359 -19.14 15.67 -1.74
C ILE A 359 -18.16 15.34 -2.85
N SER A 360 -18.04 14.07 -3.19
CA SER A 360 -17.30 13.63 -4.36
C SER A 360 -17.93 12.38 -4.97
N ASP A 361 -17.82 12.26 -6.27
CA ASP A 361 -18.30 11.10 -7.00
C ASP A 361 -17.41 10.81 -8.22
N GLY A 362 -17.48 9.57 -8.71
CA GLY A 362 -16.74 9.13 -9.88
C GLY A 362 -17.61 8.24 -10.76
N TRP A 363 -17.46 8.40 -12.07
CA TRP A 363 -18.27 7.72 -13.07
C TRP A 363 -17.41 7.07 -14.14
N LYS A 364 -17.73 5.84 -14.49
CA LYS A 364 -17.20 5.17 -15.68
C LYS A 364 -17.99 5.66 -16.89
N LEU A 365 -17.38 6.52 -17.70
CA LEU A 365 -18.03 7.09 -18.89
C LEU A 365 -18.03 6.09 -20.05
N SER A 366 -16.98 5.28 -20.15
CA SER A 366 -16.84 4.17 -21.11
C SER A 366 -15.82 3.16 -20.57
N GLU A 367 -15.51 2.12 -21.33
CA GLU A 367 -14.48 1.12 -20.97
C GLU A 367 -13.11 1.75 -20.71
N ASN A 368 -12.81 2.88 -21.34
CA ASN A 368 -11.50 3.50 -21.32
C ASN A 368 -11.51 4.88 -20.65
N TRP A 369 -12.66 5.39 -20.22
CA TRP A 369 -12.77 6.72 -19.65
C TRP A 369 -13.46 6.71 -18.30
N LEU A 370 -12.84 7.41 -17.35
CA LEU A 370 -13.37 7.65 -16.01
C LEU A 370 -13.37 9.15 -15.72
N ALA A 371 -14.44 9.64 -15.15
CA ALA A 371 -14.56 11.01 -14.68
C ALA A 371 -14.75 11.03 -13.16
N GLN A 372 -14.24 12.06 -12.52
CA GLN A 372 -14.47 12.33 -11.09
C GLN A 372 -14.75 13.80 -10.91
N ALA A 373 -15.62 14.12 -9.93
CA ALA A 373 -15.85 15.48 -9.48
C ALA A 373 -15.89 15.52 -7.96
N SER A 374 -15.47 16.66 -7.40
CA SER A 374 -15.47 16.85 -5.96
C SER A 374 -15.73 18.32 -5.61
N GLY A 375 -16.39 18.56 -4.48
CA GLY A 375 -16.63 19.88 -3.93
C GLY A 375 -16.49 19.88 -2.42
N VAL A 376 -15.94 20.96 -1.89
CA VAL A 376 -15.80 21.24 -0.46
C VAL A 376 -16.37 22.62 -0.17
N LEU A 377 -17.26 22.69 0.80
CA LEU A 377 -17.86 23.93 1.28
C LEU A 377 -17.62 24.05 2.78
N ALA A 378 -17.14 25.19 3.20
CA ALA A 378 -17.04 25.57 4.60
C ALA A 378 -17.36 27.06 4.77
N GLN A 379 -17.51 27.52 6.01
CA GLN A 379 -17.50 28.94 6.29
C GLN A 379 -16.13 29.49 5.86
N ASP A 380 -16.13 30.53 5.05
CA ASP A 380 -14.93 31.20 4.53
C ASP A 380 -14.04 30.36 3.60
N TYR A 381 -14.53 29.18 3.13
CA TYR A 381 -13.82 28.32 2.19
C TYR A 381 -14.75 27.60 1.21
N GLN A 382 -14.39 27.62 -0.06
CA GLN A 382 -15.09 26.90 -1.12
C GLN A 382 -14.06 26.32 -2.09
N ALA A 383 -14.23 25.07 -2.48
CA ALA A 383 -13.42 24.45 -3.52
C ALA A 383 -14.26 23.49 -4.36
N ALA A 384 -13.94 23.42 -5.63
CA ALA A 384 -14.53 22.46 -6.56
C ALA A 384 -13.52 22.06 -7.62
N GLY A 385 -13.68 20.87 -8.16
CA GLY A 385 -12.82 20.36 -9.21
C GLY A 385 -13.27 19.08 -9.87
N GLY A 386 -12.59 18.74 -10.96
CA GLY A 386 -12.84 17.54 -11.73
C GLY A 386 -11.56 16.91 -12.25
N MET A 387 -11.64 15.63 -12.56
CA MET A 387 -10.58 14.84 -13.16
C MET A 387 -11.18 13.99 -14.29
N LEU A 388 -10.43 13.86 -15.37
CA LEU A 388 -10.66 12.88 -16.42
C LEU A 388 -9.47 11.92 -16.47
N GLN A 389 -9.76 10.64 -16.53
CA GLN A 389 -8.77 9.58 -16.66
C GLN A 389 -9.06 8.78 -17.92
N TRP A 390 -8.02 8.53 -18.71
CA TRP A 390 -8.09 7.79 -19.95
C TRP A 390 -7.11 6.62 -19.96
N LEU A 391 -7.63 5.43 -20.29
CA LEU A 391 -6.86 4.19 -20.40
C LEU A 391 -6.97 3.66 -21.82
N PRO A 392 -6.11 4.13 -22.74
CA PRO A 392 -6.12 3.62 -24.12
C PRO A 392 -5.84 2.13 -24.19
N THR A 393 -5.10 1.60 -23.22
CA THR A 393 -4.79 0.18 -23.06
C THR A 393 -4.69 -0.16 -21.57
N ASN A 394 -4.67 -1.43 -21.23
CA ASN A 394 -4.43 -1.88 -19.83
C ASN A 394 -3.01 -1.57 -19.29
N LYS A 395 -2.14 -0.98 -20.13
CA LYS A 395 -0.75 -0.65 -19.79
C LYS A 395 -0.51 0.84 -19.63
N TRP A 396 -1.39 1.68 -20.10
CA TRP A 396 -1.19 3.12 -20.14
C TRP A 396 -2.38 3.82 -19.49
N THR A 397 -2.08 4.76 -18.61
CA THR A 397 -3.06 5.60 -17.94
C THR A 397 -2.65 7.05 -18.06
N PHE A 398 -3.56 7.89 -18.49
CA PHE A 398 -3.40 9.33 -18.51
C PHE A 398 -4.50 9.95 -17.68
N SER A 399 -4.18 10.93 -16.85
CA SER A 399 -5.18 11.72 -16.13
C SER A 399 -4.86 13.19 -16.17
N GLY A 400 -5.91 14.00 -16.20
CA GLY A 400 -5.83 15.45 -16.06
C GLY A 400 -6.87 15.91 -15.06
N SER A 401 -6.47 16.75 -14.10
CA SER A 401 -7.38 17.36 -13.13
C SER A 401 -7.26 18.86 -13.12
N MET A 402 -8.37 19.52 -12.77
CA MET A 402 -8.45 20.96 -12.54
C MET A 402 -9.27 21.21 -11.28
N LEU A 403 -8.67 21.91 -10.33
CA LEU A 403 -9.24 22.23 -9.04
C LEU A 403 -9.21 23.74 -8.85
N GLY A 404 -10.25 24.32 -8.28
CA GLY A 404 -10.31 25.71 -7.91
C GLY A 404 -10.65 25.86 -6.44
N SER A 405 -10.09 26.85 -5.77
CA SER A 405 -10.42 27.19 -4.39
C SER A 405 -10.54 28.68 -4.16
N LYS A 406 -11.37 29.03 -3.19
CA LYS A 406 -11.51 30.39 -2.65
C LYS A 406 -11.54 30.27 -1.13
N ALA A 407 -10.62 30.96 -0.48
CA ALA A 407 -10.51 31.07 0.97
C ALA A 407 -10.64 32.53 1.39
N SER A 408 -11.31 32.80 2.50
CA SER A 408 -11.51 34.14 3.07
C SER A 408 -11.17 34.17 4.57
N PHE A 409 -10.27 33.28 5.02
CA PHE A 409 -9.73 33.29 6.37
C PHE A 409 -8.68 34.43 6.48
N GLY A 410 -9.10 35.59 6.93
CA GLY A 410 -8.23 36.78 6.98
C GLY A 410 -8.12 37.48 5.64
N GLU A 411 -7.24 37.06 4.76
CA GLU A 411 -7.12 37.56 3.38
C GLU A 411 -7.99 36.73 2.42
N SER A 412 -8.48 37.40 1.37
CA SER A 412 -9.25 36.70 0.34
C SER A 412 -8.30 36.16 -0.73
N LEU A 413 -8.12 34.88 -0.74
CA LEU A 413 -7.29 34.14 -1.69
C LEU A 413 -8.18 33.32 -2.63
N GLN A 414 -7.85 33.36 -3.91
CA GLN A 414 -8.55 32.55 -4.92
C GLN A 414 -7.55 32.09 -5.97
N GLY A 415 -7.62 30.80 -6.31
CA GLY A 415 -6.73 30.24 -7.29
C GLY A 415 -7.18 28.89 -7.83
N ALA A 416 -6.35 28.33 -8.70
CA ALA A 416 -6.57 27.04 -9.34
C ALA A 416 -5.30 26.21 -9.36
N LYS A 417 -5.49 24.88 -9.30
CA LYS A 417 -4.46 23.86 -9.53
C LYS A 417 -4.84 23.06 -10.77
N SER A 418 -3.89 22.87 -11.66
CA SER A 418 -4.01 21.93 -12.77
C SER A 418 -2.94 20.84 -12.63
N GLU A 419 -3.29 19.60 -12.88
CA GLU A 419 -2.37 18.48 -12.77
C GLU A 419 -2.57 17.52 -13.93
N LEU A 420 -1.44 17.05 -14.49
CA LEU A 420 -1.38 16.01 -15.52
C LEU A 420 -0.53 14.87 -15.01
N ARG A 421 -1.00 13.64 -15.20
CA ARG A 421 -0.27 12.40 -14.87
C ARG A 421 -0.30 11.44 -16.04
N ALA A 422 0.79 10.72 -16.20
CA ALA A 422 0.91 9.60 -17.13
C ALA A 422 1.62 8.44 -16.46
N SER A 423 1.01 7.26 -16.51
CA SER A 423 1.59 6.00 -16.00
C SER A 423 1.62 4.99 -17.13
N MET A 424 2.77 4.38 -17.36
CA MET A 424 2.99 3.46 -18.46
C MET A 424 3.69 2.20 -17.98
N ALA A 425 3.16 1.03 -18.34
CA ALA A 425 3.88 -0.22 -18.27
C ALA A 425 4.46 -0.55 -19.64
N LEU A 426 5.77 -0.57 -19.69
CA LEU A 426 6.53 -0.88 -20.90
C LEU A 426 6.92 -2.37 -20.94
N PRO A 427 7.26 -2.92 -22.10
CA PRO A 427 7.79 -4.29 -22.20
C PRO A 427 9.05 -4.46 -21.32
N GLY A 428 9.24 -5.66 -20.76
CA GLY A 428 10.41 -5.97 -19.94
C GLY A 428 10.27 -5.56 -18.47
N GLU A 429 9.04 -5.50 -17.96
CA GLU A 429 8.72 -5.16 -16.57
C GLU A 429 9.23 -3.77 -16.15
N ILE A 430 9.17 -2.83 -17.08
CA ILE A 430 9.51 -1.43 -16.84
C ILE A 430 8.21 -0.65 -16.61
N SER A 431 8.17 0.15 -15.55
CA SER A 431 7.12 1.15 -15.32
C SER A 431 7.69 2.55 -15.39
N LEU A 432 6.93 3.46 -15.97
CA LEU A 432 7.24 4.89 -16.04
C LEU A 432 6.03 5.66 -15.53
N ASP A 433 6.26 6.55 -14.57
CA ASP A 433 5.27 7.45 -14.02
C ASP A 433 5.78 8.89 -14.09
N VAL A 434 4.98 9.77 -14.65
CA VAL A 434 5.30 11.19 -14.79
C VAL A 434 4.11 11.99 -14.32
N SER A 435 4.34 13.00 -13.47
CA SER A 435 3.31 13.94 -13.08
C SER A 435 3.84 15.38 -13.10
N THR A 436 2.95 16.31 -13.39
CA THR A 436 3.24 17.74 -13.25
C THR A 436 1.99 18.46 -12.78
N ALA A 437 2.14 19.33 -11.80
CA ALA A 437 1.09 20.20 -11.31
C ALA A 437 1.55 21.65 -11.37
N ARG A 438 0.61 22.54 -11.68
CA ARG A 438 0.78 23.99 -11.64
C ARG A 438 -0.30 24.60 -10.75
N TYR A 439 0.12 25.53 -9.95
CA TYR A 439 -0.72 26.25 -9.01
C TYR A 439 -0.73 27.72 -9.41
N SER A 440 -1.89 28.34 -9.47
CA SER A 440 -1.97 29.78 -9.55
C SER A 440 -1.83 30.38 -8.16
N ASP A 441 -1.39 31.64 -8.12
CA ASP A 441 -1.29 32.37 -6.87
C ASP A 441 -2.64 32.37 -6.15
N GLY A 442 -2.60 32.18 -4.83
CA GLY A 442 -3.79 32.10 -4.00
C GLY A 442 -4.58 30.79 -4.03
N TYR A 443 -4.17 29.76 -4.78
CA TYR A 443 -4.73 28.43 -4.59
C TYR A 443 -4.32 27.87 -3.22
N ARG A 444 -5.31 27.41 -2.45
CA ARG A 444 -5.10 26.76 -1.16
C ARG A 444 -6.04 25.58 -1.02
N GLU A 445 -5.55 24.47 -0.47
CA GLU A 445 -6.42 23.46 0.08
C GLU A 445 -6.92 23.89 1.46
N LEU A 446 -7.97 23.25 1.98
CA LEU A 446 -8.61 23.71 3.22
C LEU A 446 -7.62 23.77 4.40
N THR A 447 -6.78 22.75 4.57
CA THR A 447 -5.79 22.69 5.65
C THR A 447 -4.72 23.78 5.52
N ASP A 448 -4.32 24.09 4.29
CA ASP A 448 -3.34 25.14 4.01
C ASP A 448 -3.96 26.53 4.21
N ALA A 449 -5.24 26.68 3.83
CA ALA A 449 -5.96 27.94 4.06
C ALA A 449 -6.18 28.28 5.55
N LEU A 450 -6.15 27.26 6.42
CA LEU A 450 -6.24 27.44 7.87
C LEU A 450 -4.90 27.78 8.53
N ASN A 451 -3.79 27.68 7.82
CA ASN A 451 -2.44 27.96 8.31
C ASN A 451 -1.84 29.16 7.53
N LYS A 452 -1.49 30.22 8.25
CA LYS A 452 -0.89 31.43 7.66
C LYS A 452 0.50 31.20 7.09
N ASP A 453 1.24 30.25 7.69
CA ASP A 453 2.61 29.91 7.31
C ASP A 453 2.66 28.76 6.27
N ALA A 454 1.53 28.43 5.64
CA ALA A 454 1.50 27.42 4.61
C ALA A 454 2.30 27.85 3.38
N TYR A 455 3.17 26.97 2.91
CA TYR A 455 4.00 27.22 1.72
C TYR A 455 3.13 27.42 0.47
N GLU A 456 3.52 28.40 -0.35
CA GLU A 456 2.93 28.65 -1.65
C GLU A 456 3.73 27.94 -2.74
N TYR A 457 3.09 27.00 -3.42
CA TYR A 457 3.70 26.29 -4.54
C TYR A 457 3.29 26.91 -5.86
N GLN A 458 4.24 27.10 -6.79
CA GLN A 458 3.97 27.45 -8.18
C GLN A 458 3.87 26.20 -9.06
N SER A 459 4.77 25.25 -8.86
CA SER A 459 4.76 24.03 -9.62
C SER A 459 5.36 22.86 -8.86
N SER A 460 4.90 21.65 -9.19
CA SER A 460 5.56 20.43 -8.80
C SER A 460 5.63 19.47 -9.98
N SER A 461 6.73 18.77 -10.13
CA SER A 461 6.86 17.75 -11.17
C SER A 461 7.62 16.56 -10.64
N SER A 462 7.23 15.37 -11.08
CA SER A 462 7.94 14.15 -10.76
C SER A 462 8.02 13.23 -11.98
N ALA A 463 9.11 12.48 -12.05
CA ALA A 463 9.28 11.42 -13.03
C ALA A 463 9.95 10.23 -12.34
N ASN A 464 9.33 9.05 -12.45
CA ASN A 464 9.82 7.82 -11.86
C ASN A 464 9.88 6.74 -12.92
N ILE A 465 11.00 6.05 -12.99
CA ILE A 465 11.14 4.83 -13.77
C ILE A 465 11.54 3.69 -12.83
N ALA A 466 10.86 2.56 -12.93
CA ALA A 466 11.22 1.36 -12.23
C ALA A 466 11.35 0.20 -13.21
N TRP A 467 12.34 -0.64 -12.99
CA TRP A 467 12.59 -1.84 -13.76
C TRP A 467 12.73 -3.03 -12.82
N ASN A 468 11.89 -4.02 -13.00
CA ASN A 468 11.94 -5.25 -12.25
C ASN A 468 12.58 -6.35 -13.12
N HIS A 469 13.66 -6.95 -12.63
CA HIS A 469 14.36 -8.00 -13.35
C HIS A 469 14.57 -9.22 -12.44
N ASN A 470 14.09 -10.38 -12.88
CA ASN A 470 14.08 -11.62 -12.07
C ASN A 470 15.45 -12.00 -11.49
N LEU A 471 16.54 -11.78 -12.26
CA LEU A 471 17.89 -12.10 -11.80
C LEU A 471 18.59 -10.93 -11.11
N LEU A 472 18.34 -9.70 -11.53
CA LEU A 472 19.07 -8.52 -11.05
C LEU A 472 18.36 -7.78 -9.91
N GLY A 473 17.08 -8.08 -9.68
CA GLY A 473 16.25 -7.37 -8.70
C GLY A 473 15.56 -6.14 -9.28
N THR A 474 15.06 -5.28 -8.42
CA THR A 474 14.30 -4.08 -8.79
C THR A 474 15.20 -2.86 -8.74
N PHE A 475 15.19 -2.08 -9.80
CA PHE A 475 15.85 -0.77 -9.90
C PHE A 475 14.76 0.30 -9.98
N SER A 476 14.98 1.43 -9.31
CA SER A 476 14.16 2.61 -9.52
C SER A 476 15.01 3.87 -9.57
N LEU A 477 14.56 4.83 -10.37
CA LEU A 477 15.13 6.16 -10.48
C LEU A 477 13.98 7.16 -10.48
N GLY A 478 14.03 8.11 -9.57
CA GLY A 478 13.04 9.18 -9.42
C GLY A 478 13.69 10.55 -9.48
N TYR A 479 13.01 11.49 -10.12
CA TYR A 479 13.30 12.91 -10.07
C TYR A 479 12.07 13.65 -9.56
N TYR A 480 12.26 14.52 -8.60
CA TYR A 480 11.22 15.34 -7.97
C TYR A 480 11.67 16.79 -7.95
N THR A 481 10.80 17.71 -8.31
CA THR A 481 11.06 19.12 -8.18
C THR A 481 9.80 19.84 -7.70
N TYR A 482 10.02 20.77 -6.79
CA TYR A 482 9.02 21.69 -6.28
C TYR A 482 9.54 23.10 -6.45
N GLN A 483 8.73 23.96 -7.02
CA GLN A 483 9.01 25.38 -7.09
C GLN A 483 8.01 26.11 -6.18
N ALA A 484 8.51 26.85 -5.23
CA ALA A 484 7.72 27.71 -4.38
C ALA A 484 7.54 29.09 -5.04
N THR A 485 6.58 29.86 -4.58
CA THR A 485 6.42 31.26 -4.99
C THR A 485 7.60 32.10 -4.51
N ASP A 486 8.20 31.72 -3.39
CA ASP A 486 9.45 32.22 -2.88
C ASP A 486 10.58 31.27 -3.30
N ASN A 487 11.49 31.75 -4.17
CA ASN A 487 12.57 30.96 -4.76
C ASN A 487 13.53 30.33 -3.71
N ASP A 488 13.54 30.85 -2.47
CA ASP A 488 14.38 30.33 -1.39
C ASP A 488 13.94 28.93 -0.91
N ASN A 489 12.72 28.50 -1.27
CA ASN A 489 12.14 27.21 -0.91
C ASN A 489 12.06 26.22 -2.07
N ASP A 490 12.69 26.50 -3.20
CA ASP A 490 12.77 25.57 -4.31
C ASP A 490 13.55 24.31 -3.91
N SER A 491 13.01 23.17 -4.23
CA SER A 491 13.67 21.90 -3.94
C SER A 491 13.61 20.96 -5.13
N SER A 492 14.75 20.35 -5.42
CA SER A 492 14.85 19.32 -6.46
C SER A 492 15.71 18.17 -5.95
N SER A 493 15.27 16.95 -6.18
CA SER A 493 16.02 15.76 -5.75
C SER A 493 15.96 14.65 -6.78
N ILE A 494 17.06 13.91 -6.85
CA ILE A 494 17.15 12.66 -7.59
C ILE A 494 17.30 11.53 -6.58
N MET A 495 16.51 10.48 -6.74
CA MET A 495 16.58 9.28 -5.92
C MET A 495 16.81 8.07 -6.81
N ALA A 496 17.76 7.23 -6.44
CA ALA A 496 17.98 5.94 -7.09
C ALA A 496 17.94 4.83 -6.04
N SER A 497 17.28 3.75 -6.33
CA SER A 497 17.28 2.59 -5.47
C SER A 497 17.49 1.30 -6.28
N TRP A 498 18.10 0.35 -5.63
CA TRP A 498 18.22 -1.02 -6.11
C TRP A 498 17.95 -1.97 -4.94
N GLY A 499 17.18 -3.02 -5.19
CA GLY A 499 16.89 -4.03 -4.20
C GLY A 499 16.81 -5.42 -4.80
N LYS A 500 17.36 -6.41 -4.09
CA LYS A 500 17.23 -7.81 -4.45
C LYS A 500 17.11 -8.69 -3.21
N THR A 501 16.10 -9.56 -3.23
CA THR A 501 15.92 -10.58 -2.22
C THR A 501 16.51 -11.91 -2.70
N PHE A 502 17.39 -12.47 -1.89
CA PHE A 502 17.99 -13.79 -2.04
C PHE A 502 17.33 -14.75 -1.05
N LYS A 503 17.60 -16.04 -1.18
CA LYS A 503 17.04 -17.07 -0.29
C LYS A 503 17.26 -16.80 1.21
N TYR A 504 18.40 -16.17 1.59
CA TYR A 504 18.80 -15.98 2.98
C TYR A 504 19.09 -14.52 3.35
N ALA A 505 18.98 -13.59 2.41
CA ALA A 505 19.29 -12.19 2.64
C ALA A 505 18.54 -11.29 1.65
N SER A 506 18.23 -10.07 2.07
CA SER A 506 17.81 -9.00 1.16
C SER A 506 18.87 -7.91 1.17
N ILE A 507 19.22 -7.41 -0.01
CA ILE A 507 20.16 -6.32 -0.17
C ILE A 507 19.42 -5.17 -0.84
N THR A 508 19.53 -3.98 -0.25
CA THR A 508 19.04 -2.73 -0.82
C THR A 508 20.15 -1.70 -0.85
N ALA A 509 20.20 -0.93 -1.93
CA ALA A 509 21.07 0.22 -2.07
C ALA A 509 20.21 1.41 -2.46
N ASN A 510 20.31 2.50 -1.70
CA ASN A 510 19.58 3.73 -1.97
C ASN A 510 20.58 4.87 -2.10
N TRP A 511 20.31 5.76 -3.04
CA TRP A 511 21.07 6.97 -3.26
C TRP A 511 20.10 8.12 -3.46
N GLN A 512 20.36 9.23 -2.79
CA GLN A 512 19.60 10.46 -2.93
C GLN A 512 20.57 11.63 -3.08
N HIS A 513 20.25 12.53 -3.97
CA HIS A 513 20.97 13.77 -4.18
C HIS A 513 19.99 14.93 -4.30
N ALA A 514 20.17 15.95 -3.47
CA ALA A 514 19.49 17.22 -3.63
C ALA A 514 20.20 18.03 -4.73
N VAL A 515 19.46 18.46 -5.74
CA VAL A 515 20.04 19.14 -6.92
C VAL A 515 20.22 20.63 -6.66
N ASN A 516 19.38 21.22 -5.81
CA ASN A 516 19.40 22.65 -5.47
C ASN A 516 19.40 22.79 -3.94
N GLN A 517 20.55 22.66 -3.34
CA GLN A 517 20.87 23.18 -2.00
C GLN A 517 22.20 23.91 -2.15
N ASP A 518 22.12 25.24 -2.38
CA ASP A 518 23.26 26.13 -2.16
C ASP A 518 23.46 26.39 -0.65
#